data_9d225e55b32b9d3692d56ef9198c4425
#
_entry.id   9d225e55b32b9d3692d56ef9198c4425
#
_cell.length_a   1.000
_cell.length_b   1.000
_cell.length_c   1.000
_cell.angle_alpha   90.00
_cell.angle_beta   90.00
_cell.angle_gamma   90.00
#
_symmetry.space_group_name_H-M   'P 1'
#
loop_
_entity.id
_entity.type
_entity.pdbx_description
1 polymer ?
#
loop_
_entity_poly.entity_id
_entity_poly.type
_entity_poly.pdbx_seq_one_letter_code
_entity_poly.pdbx_strand_id
1 'polypeptide(L)'
;MEPFFRRVFSVAKRVLRQLQHDKRFIGLSLMVPVAIIYVLYVFFDSLNNPLLNANAYVFPFGAYIVHFLTFVLTAIVLVRERVTETLTRMMVNGYQQLEIILGYLIAYSTLATGQSLLVLVEITWLFKLDYSFATLASIYLVMWLLAVISMALAIFVSNFANNEGQVFPFIPLVTLPGMFLSGMVISIEVLPEWAQVLSRFTPVYYATEVLHALTSGGNLWDESAALLSLPAYGFVVLVLASFTLRDND
;
A
#
# COMPACT_ATOMS: atom_id res chain seq x y z
N MET A 1 4.51 6.38 -29.52
CA MET A 1 3.72 6.07 -28.30
C MET A 1 3.21 4.61 -28.26
N GLU A 2 2.74 4.03 -29.37
CA GLU A 2 2.29 2.61 -29.39
C GLU A 2 3.30 1.58 -28.86
N PRO A 3 4.63 1.65 -29.19
CA PRO A 3 5.56 0.65 -28.68
C PRO A 3 5.74 0.69 -27.15
N PHE A 4 5.69 1.87 -26.50
CA PHE A 4 5.83 2.02 -25.06
C PHE A 4 4.71 1.30 -24.30
N PHE A 5 3.46 1.65 -24.56
CA PHE A 5 2.30 1.01 -23.90
C PHE A 5 2.26 -0.50 -24.15
N ARG A 6 2.58 -0.93 -25.38
CA ARG A 6 2.65 -2.37 -25.71
C ARG A 6 3.68 -3.10 -24.85
N ARG A 7 4.84 -2.50 -24.58
CA ARG A 7 5.88 -3.06 -23.72
C ARG A 7 5.43 -3.10 -22.26
N VAL A 8 4.86 -2.01 -21.73
CA VAL A 8 4.28 -1.95 -20.38
C VAL A 8 3.27 -3.08 -20.17
N PHE A 9 2.30 -3.23 -21.08
CA PHE A 9 1.30 -4.30 -20.99
C PHE A 9 1.91 -5.70 -21.16
N SER A 10 2.99 -5.85 -21.93
CA SER A 10 3.68 -7.12 -22.05
C SER A 10 4.33 -7.53 -20.74
N VAL A 11 4.97 -6.59 -20.04
CA VAL A 11 5.53 -6.81 -18.69
C VAL A 11 4.40 -7.11 -17.70
N ALA A 12 3.34 -6.32 -17.67
CA ALA A 12 2.20 -6.55 -16.79
C ALA A 12 1.58 -7.95 -16.99
N LYS A 13 1.37 -8.35 -18.24
CA LYS A 13 0.84 -9.68 -18.57
C LYS A 13 1.77 -10.81 -18.12
N ARG A 14 3.10 -10.63 -18.26
CA ARG A 14 4.08 -11.60 -17.77
C ARG A 14 3.97 -11.76 -16.26
N VAL A 15 3.99 -10.64 -15.52
CA VAL A 15 3.94 -10.63 -14.06
C VAL A 15 2.61 -11.19 -13.56
N LEU A 16 1.48 -10.82 -14.18
CA LEU A 16 0.16 -11.39 -13.85
C LEU A 16 0.11 -12.90 -14.02
N ARG A 17 0.68 -13.42 -15.11
CA ARG A 17 0.77 -14.87 -15.31
C ARG A 17 1.62 -15.55 -14.24
N GLN A 18 2.74 -14.93 -13.86
CA GLN A 18 3.61 -15.43 -12.80
C GLN A 18 2.84 -15.46 -11.46
N LEU A 19 2.12 -14.38 -11.11
CA LEU A 19 1.27 -14.32 -9.93
C LEU A 19 0.21 -15.43 -9.94
N GLN A 20 -0.50 -15.63 -11.06
CA GLN A 20 -1.54 -16.65 -11.16
C GLN A 20 -1.02 -18.09 -10.95
N HIS A 21 0.24 -18.35 -11.23
CA HIS A 21 0.86 -19.66 -11.01
C HIS A 21 1.39 -19.82 -9.58
N ASP A 22 1.67 -18.72 -8.87
CA ASP A 22 2.08 -18.75 -7.47
C ASP A 22 0.87 -18.70 -6.52
N LYS A 23 0.13 -19.83 -6.47
CA LYS A 23 -1.07 -19.95 -5.64
C LYS A 23 -0.77 -19.75 -4.15
N ARG A 24 0.46 -20.09 -3.70
CA ARG A 24 0.87 -19.88 -2.30
C ARG A 24 1.01 -18.41 -1.98
N PHE A 25 1.66 -17.67 -2.86
CA PHE A 25 1.82 -16.23 -2.73
C PHE A 25 0.46 -15.52 -2.68
N ILE A 26 -0.43 -15.80 -3.65
CA ILE A 26 -1.78 -15.24 -3.66
C ILE A 26 -2.55 -15.63 -2.39
N GLY A 27 -2.52 -16.91 -2.02
CA GLY A 27 -3.22 -17.39 -0.82
C GLY A 27 -2.75 -16.63 0.43
N LEU A 28 -1.45 -16.53 0.67
CA LEU A 28 -0.91 -15.81 1.81
C LEU A 28 -1.22 -14.32 1.75
N SER A 29 -1.12 -13.69 0.58
CA SER A 29 -1.38 -12.26 0.41
C SER A 29 -2.84 -11.87 0.69
N LEU A 30 -3.79 -12.79 0.52
CA LEU A 30 -5.19 -12.56 0.83
C LEU A 30 -5.57 -13.05 2.23
N MET A 31 -5.03 -14.18 2.70
CA MET A 31 -5.40 -14.75 4.01
C MET A 31 -4.77 -13.99 5.18
N VAL A 32 -3.55 -13.46 5.02
CA VAL A 32 -2.86 -12.75 6.12
C VAL A 32 -3.61 -11.48 6.53
N PRO A 33 -4.02 -10.56 5.62
CA PRO A 33 -4.82 -9.40 6.03
C PRO A 33 -6.12 -9.81 6.71
N VAL A 34 -6.81 -10.83 6.21
CA VAL A 34 -8.05 -11.35 6.85
C VAL A 34 -7.77 -11.82 8.27
N ALA A 35 -6.74 -12.63 8.47
CA ALA A 35 -6.40 -13.10 9.82
C ALA A 35 -6.07 -11.93 10.78
N ILE A 36 -5.36 -10.90 10.30
CA ILE A 36 -5.01 -9.75 11.13
C ILE A 36 -6.26 -8.92 11.45
N ILE A 37 -7.16 -8.68 10.50
CA ILE A 37 -8.42 -7.96 10.73
C ILE A 37 -9.31 -8.73 11.71
N TYR A 38 -9.38 -10.06 11.58
CA TYR A 38 -10.13 -10.87 12.53
C TYR A 38 -9.56 -10.76 13.97
N VAL A 39 -8.24 -10.79 14.13
CA VAL A 39 -7.59 -10.58 15.43
C VAL A 39 -7.89 -9.16 15.96
N LEU A 40 -7.87 -8.15 15.09
CA LEU A 40 -8.24 -6.78 15.45
C LEU A 40 -9.70 -6.70 15.93
N TYR A 41 -10.61 -7.40 15.25
CA TYR A 41 -12.02 -7.50 15.66
C TYR A 41 -12.14 -8.11 17.06
N VAL A 42 -11.51 -9.28 17.31
CA VAL A 42 -11.52 -9.92 18.61
C VAL A 42 -10.94 -9.03 19.71
N PHE A 43 -9.89 -8.27 19.39
CA PHE A 43 -9.29 -7.30 20.31
C PHE A 43 -10.29 -6.20 20.70
N PHE A 44 -10.94 -5.55 19.75
CA PHE A 44 -11.93 -4.50 20.04
C PHE A 44 -13.17 -5.06 20.76
N ASP A 45 -13.64 -6.23 20.37
CA ASP A 45 -14.79 -6.90 21.01
C ASP A 45 -14.48 -7.27 22.47
N SER A 46 -13.25 -7.74 22.77
CA SER A 46 -12.82 -8.10 24.12
C SER A 46 -12.65 -6.92 25.06
N LEU A 47 -12.33 -5.73 24.55
CA LEU A 47 -12.18 -4.52 25.37
C LEU A 47 -13.51 -4.06 25.95
N ASN A 48 -14.64 -4.38 25.31
CA ASN A 48 -16.00 -4.08 25.75
C ASN A 48 -16.16 -2.65 26.33
N ASN A 49 -15.40 -1.69 25.79
CA ASN A 49 -15.34 -0.32 26.27
C ASN A 49 -16.14 0.60 25.36
N PRO A 50 -17.31 1.09 25.82
CA PRO A 50 -18.16 1.98 25.02
C PRO A 50 -17.50 3.33 24.66
N LEU A 51 -16.39 3.69 25.31
CA LEU A 51 -15.63 4.91 25.00
C LEU A 51 -14.67 4.74 23.82
N LEU A 52 -14.34 3.49 23.47
CA LEU A 52 -13.53 3.20 22.29
C LEU A 52 -14.44 3.07 21.07
N ASN A 53 -14.56 4.15 20.31
CA ASN A 53 -15.28 4.14 19.05
C ASN A 53 -14.46 3.36 18.00
N ALA A 54 -14.61 2.02 17.98
CA ALA A 54 -13.90 1.15 17.04
C ALA A 54 -14.05 1.62 15.58
N ASN A 55 -15.21 2.20 15.21
CA ASN A 55 -15.52 2.67 13.87
C ASN A 55 -14.53 3.70 13.33
N ALA A 56 -13.97 4.55 14.23
CA ALA A 56 -12.99 5.56 13.84
C ALA A 56 -11.62 4.94 13.48
N TYR A 57 -11.29 3.78 14.06
CA TYR A 57 -9.97 3.18 13.95
C TYR A 57 -9.88 2.05 12.92
N VAL A 58 -10.96 1.29 12.70
CA VAL A 58 -10.88 0.03 11.93
C VAL A 58 -10.51 0.23 10.48
N PHE A 59 -10.99 1.28 9.81
CA PHE A 59 -10.63 1.54 8.41
C PHE A 59 -9.21 2.07 8.25
N PRO A 60 -8.71 3.02 9.08
CA PRO A 60 -7.29 3.37 9.09
C PRO A 60 -6.37 2.17 9.33
N PHE A 61 -6.69 1.29 10.29
CA PHE A 61 -5.95 0.05 10.53
C PHE A 61 -6.02 -0.90 9.33
N GLY A 62 -7.18 -1.07 8.73
CA GLY A 62 -7.35 -1.89 7.53
C GLY A 62 -6.53 -1.37 6.35
N ALA A 63 -6.55 -0.06 6.11
CA ALA A 63 -5.74 0.58 5.09
C ALA A 63 -4.24 0.40 5.36
N TYR A 64 -3.81 0.54 6.62
CA TYR A 64 -2.44 0.31 7.03
C TYR A 64 -2.01 -1.15 6.83
N ILE A 65 -2.85 -2.13 7.14
CA ILE A 65 -2.56 -3.56 6.94
C ILE A 65 -2.36 -3.84 5.45
N VAL A 66 -3.23 -3.32 4.58
CA VAL A 66 -3.07 -3.44 3.13
C VAL A 66 -1.79 -2.76 2.66
N HIS A 67 -1.50 -1.54 3.14
CA HIS A 67 -0.25 -0.82 2.88
C HIS A 67 0.97 -1.66 3.26
N PHE A 68 1.03 -2.14 4.49
CA PHE A 68 2.12 -2.93 5.03
C PHE A 68 2.39 -4.19 4.19
N LEU A 69 1.34 -4.99 3.95
CA LEU A 69 1.48 -6.25 3.22
C LEU A 69 1.85 -6.01 1.75
N THR A 70 1.22 -5.04 1.10
CA THR A 70 1.55 -4.69 -0.29
C THR A 70 3.01 -4.22 -0.40
N PHE A 71 3.48 -3.40 0.54
CA PHE A 71 4.87 -2.96 0.58
C PHE A 71 5.83 -4.15 0.73
N VAL A 72 5.63 -4.99 1.75
CA VAL A 72 6.51 -6.13 2.04
C VAL A 72 6.57 -7.11 0.87
N LEU A 73 5.41 -7.52 0.39
CA LEU A 73 5.31 -8.52 -0.69
C LEU A 73 5.94 -7.99 -1.99
N THR A 74 5.68 -6.74 -2.34
CA THR A 74 6.25 -6.14 -3.56
C THR A 74 7.76 -5.96 -3.44
N ALA A 75 8.28 -5.52 -2.28
CA ALA A 75 9.69 -5.34 -2.07
C ALA A 75 10.48 -6.65 -2.19
N ILE A 76 9.99 -7.72 -1.56
CA ILE A 76 10.62 -9.07 -1.63
C ILE A 76 10.64 -9.57 -3.07
N VAL A 77 9.52 -9.47 -3.79
CA VAL A 77 9.46 -9.97 -5.18
C VAL A 77 10.42 -9.21 -6.09
N LEU A 78 10.49 -7.89 -5.97
CA LEU A 78 11.37 -7.09 -6.82
C LEU A 78 12.85 -7.37 -6.56
N VAL A 79 13.24 -7.58 -5.31
CA VAL A 79 14.61 -8.00 -5.00
C VAL A 79 14.88 -9.40 -5.57
N ARG A 80 13.92 -10.34 -5.47
CA ARG A 80 14.04 -11.67 -6.09
C ARG A 80 14.22 -11.59 -7.60
N GLU A 81 13.42 -10.76 -8.29
CA GLU A 81 13.53 -10.53 -9.74
C GLU A 81 14.89 -9.95 -10.14
N ARG A 82 15.51 -9.16 -9.27
CA ARG A 82 16.86 -8.63 -9.45
C ARG A 82 17.91 -9.73 -9.27
N VAL A 83 17.85 -10.48 -8.17
CA VAL A 83 18.78 -11.57 -7.85
C VAL A 83 18.77 -12.65 -8.95
N THR A 84 17.60 -12.90 -9.53
CA THR A 84 17.47 -13.85 -10.67
C THR A 84 17.82 -13.23 -12.02
N GLU A 85 18.35 -12.00 -12.05
CA GLU A 85 18.72 -11.24 -13.25
C GLU A 85 17.58 -11.03 -14.25
N THR A 86 16.33 -11.18 -13.80
CA THR A 86 15.17 -11.04 -14.69
C THR A 86 15.04 -9.60 -15.19
N LEU A 87 15.28 -8.61 -14.30
CA LEU A 87 15.25 -7.19 -14.66
C LEU A 87 16.34 -6.86 -15.67
N THR A 88 17.57 -7.33 -15.45
CA THR A 88 18.71 -7.15 -16.36
C THR A 88 18.42 -7.74 -17.74
N ARG A 89 17.88 -8.96 -17.79
CA ARG A 89 17.48 -9.59 -19.07
C ARG A 89 16.42 -8.80 -19.82
N MET A 90 15.47 -8.17 -19.13
CA MET A 90 14.48 -7.29 -19.77
C MET A 90 15.14 -6.04 -20.34
N MET A 91 16.06 -5.40 -19.60
CA MET A 91 16.80 -4.23 -20.07
C MET A 91 17.67 -4.54 -21.30
N VAL A 92 18.40 -5.67 -21.29
CA VAL A 92 19.18 -6.14 -22.46
C VAL A 92 18.28 -6.39 -23.68
N ASN A 93 17.02 -6.82 -23.48
CA ASN A 93 16.04 -6.97 -24.56
C ASN A 93 15.37 -5.65 -24.97
N GLY A 94 15.89 -4.50 -24.50
CA GLY A 94 15.47 -3.16 -24.92
C GLY A 94 14.25 -2.62 -24.20
N TYR A 95 13.84 -3.20 -23.04
CA TYR A 95 12.83 -2.62 -22.18
C TYR A 95 13.44 -1.47 -21.36
N GLN A 96 12.74 -0.36 -21.30
CA GLN A 96 13.15 0.78 -20.47
C GLN A 96 12.70 0.55 -19.01
N GLN A 97 13.44 1.13 -18.06
CA GLN A 97 13.15 1.02 -16.63
C GLN A 97 11.71 1.42 -16.30
N LEU A 98 11.24 2.54 -16.88
CA LEU A 98 9.87 3.02 -16.66
C LEU A 98 8.81 2.04 -17.18
N GLU A 99 9.06 1.38 -18.32
CA GLU A 99 8.16 0.34 -18.87
C GLU A 99 8.06 -0.86 -17.93
N ILE A 100 9.17 -1.23 -17.30
CA ILE A 100 9.24 -2.31 -16.32
C ILE A 100 8.47 -1.90 -15.05
N ILE A 101 8.79 -0.75 -14.45
CA ILE A 101 8.14 -0.24 -13.25
C ILE A 101 6.62 -0.17 -13.42
N LEU A 102 6.15 0.47 -14.49
CA LEU A 102 4.71 0.60 -14.76
C LEU A 102 4.05 -0.77 -14.99
N GLY A 103 4.74 -1.70 -15.65
CA GLY A 103 4.24 -3.06 -15.84
C GLY A 103 4.05 -3.80 -14.52
N TYR A 104 4.99 -3.69 -13.59
CA TYR A 104 4.85 -4.25 -12.24
C TYR A 104 3.74 -3.57 -11.44
N LEU A 105 3.66 -2.23 -11.47
CA LEU A 105 2.58 -1.50 -10.81
C LEU A 105 1.21 -1.96 -11.27
N ILE A 106 0.99 -2.07 -12.59
CA ILE A 106 -0.29 -2.54 -13.16
C ILE A 106 -0.58 -3.97 -12.71
N ALA A 107 0.40 -4.86 -12.75
CA ALA A 107 0.19 -6.24 -12.34
C ALA A 107 -0.16 -6.38 -10.86
N TYR A 108 0.61 -5.73 -9.99
CA TYR A 108 0.38 -5.82 -8.55
C TYR A 108 -0.84 -4.99 -8.08
N SER A 109 -1.26 -3.95 -8.83
CA SER A 109 -2.49 -3.24 -8.52
C SER A 109 -3.73 -4.13 -8.63
N THR A 110 -3.69 -5.20 -9.44
CA THR A 110 -4.79 -6.19 -9.46
C THR A 110 -4.87 -6.98 -8.14
N LEU A 111 -3.72 -7.31 -7.53
CA LEU A 111 -3.67 -7.95 -6.21
C LEU A 111 -4.13 -6.99 -5.12
N ALA A 112 -3.65 -5.73 -5.16
CA ALA A 112 -4.08 -4.68 -4.23
C ALA A 112 -5.58 -4.41 -4.32
N THR A 113 -6.18 -4.48 -5.52
CA THR A 113 -7.63 -4.40 -5.73
C THR A 113 -8.35 -5.48 -4.93
N GLY A 114 -7.90 -6.73 -5.05
CA GLY A 114 -8.47 -7.86 -4.30
C GLY A 114 -8.29 -7.72 -2.80
N GLN A 115 -7.10 -7.34 -2.34
CA GLN A 115 -6.80 -7.15 -0.91
C GLN A 115 -7.64 -6.02 -0.29
N SER A 116 -7.68 -4.85 -0.92
CA SER A 116 -8.44 -3.69 -0.42
C SER A 116 -9.94 -4.00 -0.37
N LEU A 117 -10.48 -4.67 -1.39
CA LEU A 117 -11.89 -5.05 -1.41
C LEU A 117 -12.22 -6.07 -0.32
N LEU A 118 -11.37 -7.07 -0.15
CA LEU A 118 -11.55 -8.12 0.83
C LEU A 118 -11.52 -7.56 2.26
N VAL A 119 -10.53 -6.70 2.57
CA VAL A 119 -10.40 -6.04 3.87
C VAL A 119 -11.58 -5.11 4.14
N LEU A 120 -12.02 -4.32 3.13
CA LEU A 120 -13.19 -3.46 3.26
C LEU A 120 -14.45 -4.26 3.61
N VAL A 121 -14.72 -5.33 2.86
CA VAL A 121 -15.90 -6.20 3.07
C VAL A 121 -15.84 -6.86 4.45
N GLU A 122 -14.68 -7.37 4.82
CA GLU A 122 -14.49 -8.03 6.12
C GLU A 122 -14.71 -7.09 7.30
N ILE A 123 -14.10 -5.88 7.27
CA ILE A 123 -14.31 -4.87 8.31
C ILE A 123 -15.79 -4.51 8.40
N THR A 124 -16.44 -4.20 7.27
CA THR A 124 -17.85 -3.81 7.24
C THR A 124 -18.73 -4.90 7.82
N TRP A 125 -18.45 -6.16 7.50
CA TRP A 125 -19.22 -7.33 7.97
C TRP A 125 -18.98 -7.62 9.46
N LEU A 126 -17.73 -7.68 9.92
CA LEU A 126 -17.37 -8.02 11.30
C LEU A 126 -17.86 -6.95 12.29
N PHE A 127 -17.62 -5.69 11.99
CA PHE A 127 -18.00 -4.58 12.87
C PHE A 127 -19.43 -4.09 12.67
N LYS A 128 -20.19 -4.74 11.74
CA LYS A 128 -21.60 -4.40 11.43
C LYS A 128 -21.79 -2.93 11.10
N LEU A 129 -20.89 -2.37 10.29
CA LEU A 129 -20.89 -0.96 9.94
C LEU A 129 -21.94 -0.67 8.87
N ASP A 130 -22.76 0.35 9.10
CA ASP A 130 -23.82 0.78 8.17
C ASP A 130 -23.42 2.11 7.50
N TYR A 131 -22.61 2.01 6.45
CA TYR A 131 -22.22 3.14 5.61
C TYR A 131 -22.89 3.08 4.24
N SER A 132 -23.13 4.26 3.66
CA SER A 132 -23.63 4.33 2.29
C SER A 132 -22.65 3.69 1.29
N PHE A 133 -23.17 3.20 0.16
CA PHE A 133 -22.32 2.68 -0.90
C PHE A 133 -21.27 3.70 -1.38
N ALA A 134 -21.66 4.99 -1.44
CA ALA A 134 -20.75 6.07 -1.83
C ALA A 134 -19.59 6.23 -0.84
N THR A 135 -19.87 6.15 0.47
CA THR A 135 -18.83 6.19 1.53
C THR A 135 -17.91 4.99 1.44
N LEU A 136 -18.46 3.78 1.29
CA LEU A 136 -17.65 2.55 1.14
C LEU A 136 -16.79 2.58 -0.12
N ALA A 137 -17.31 3.09 -1.24
CA ALA A 137 -16.54 3.25 -2.47
C ALA A 137 -15.39 4.27 -2.29
N SER A 138 -15.63 5.35 -1.53
CA SER A 138 -14.60 6.33 -1.20
C SER A 138 -13.51 5.75 -0.29
N ILE A 139 -13.89 5.01 0.75
CA ILE A 139 -12.96 4.29 1.62
C ILE A 139 -12.11 3.29 0.81
N TYR A 140 -12.77 2.50 -0.06
CA TYR A 140 -12.07 1.59 -0.96
C TYR A 140 -11.03 2.31 -1.83
N LEU A 141 -11.40 3.44 -2.42
CA LEU A 141 -10.51 4.22 -3.28
C LEU A 141 -9.26 4.68 -2.50
N VAL A 142 -9.42 5.18 -1.28
CA VAL A 142 -8.30 5.61 -0.44
C VAL A 142 -7.40 4.44 -0.06
N MET A 143 -7.96 3.31 0.34
CA MET A 143 -7.20 2.09 0.65
C MET A 143 -6.43 1.59 -0.57
N TRP A 144 -7.07 1.57 -1.73
CA TRP A 144 -6.45 1.16 -2.98
C TRP A 144 -5.33 2.11 -3.43
N LEU A 145 -5.55 3.43 -3.35
CA LEU A 145 -4.52 4.44 -3.64
C LEU A 145 -3.30 4.25 -2.73
N LEU A 146 -3.53 4.09 -1.43
CA LEU A 146 -2.45 3.84 -0.48
C LEU A 146 -1.68 2.56 -0.82
N ALA A 147 -2.36 1.49 -1.24
CA ALA A 147 -1.71 0.26 -1.68
C ALA A 147 -0.86 0.46 -2.95
N VAL A 148 -1.32 1.25 -3.91
CA VAL A 148 -0.53 1.59 -5.12
C VAL A 148 0.72 2.40 -4.73
N ILE A 149 0.60 3.34 -3.81
CA ILE A 149 1.74 4.11 -3.28
C ILE A 149 2.72 3.19 -2.55
N SER A 150 2.23 2.20 -1.82
CA SER A 150 3.05 1.18 -1.13
C SER A 150 3.93 0.41 -2.10
N MET A 151 3.41 0.08 -3.29
CA MET A 151 4.20 -0.56 -4.34
C MET A 151 5.31 0.37 -4.86
N ALA A 152 5.00 1.66 -5.04
CA ALA A 152 6.02 2.64 -5.45
C ALA A 152 7.15 2.73 -4.41
N LEU A 153 6.81 2.79 -3.12
CA LEU A 153 7.77 2.74 -2.01
C LEU A 153 8.58 1.44 -2.01
N ALA A 154 7.91 0.30 -2.24
CA ALA A 154 8.57 -0.99 -2.30
C ALA A 154 9.58 -1.08 -3.46
N ILE A 155 9.22 -0.55 -4.63
CA ILE A 155 10.13 -0.44 -5.78
C ILE A 155 11.34 0.41 -5.40
N PHE A 156 11.13 1.58 -4.83
CA PHE A 156 12.20 2.47 -4.40
C PHE A 156 13.14 1.81 -3.39
N VAL A 157 12.59 1.22 -2.31
CA VAL A 157 13.36 0.57 -1.26
C VAL A 157 14.08 -0.67 -1.78
N SER A 158 13.48 -1.44 -2.68
CA SER A 158 14.10 -2.63 -3.26
C SER A 158 15.42 -2.32 -3.97
N ASN A 159 15.63 -1.07 -4.43
CA ASN A 159 16.86 -0.67 -5.11
C ASN A 159 18.08 -0.63 -4.18
N PHE A 160 17.86 -0.56 -2.85
CA PHE A 160 18.92 -0.55 -1.85
C PHE A 160 19.23 -1.94 -1.27
N ALA A 161 18.49 -2.98 -1.71
CA ALA A 161 18.66 -4.34 -1.21
C ALA A 161 19.23 -5.25 -2.31
N ASN A 162 20.34 -5.96 -2.00
CA ASN A 162 20.99 -6.90 -2.92
C ASN A 162 20.48 -8.34 -2.78
N ASN A 163 19.74 -8.64 -1.72
CA ASN A 163 19.11 -9.94 -1.50
C ASN A 163 17.84 -9.78 -0.64
N GLU A 164 16.99 -10.81 -0.61
CA GLU A 164 15.71 -10.75 0.12
C GLU A 164 15.93 -10.46 1.63
N GLY A 165 17.01 -10.95 2.25
CA GLY A 165 17.32 -10.70 3.66
C GLY A 165 17.58 -9.23 3.98
N GLN A 166 18.13 -8.47 3.04
CA GLN A 166 18.39 -7.04 3.22
C GLN A 166 17.12 -6.16 3.16
N VAL A 167 16.00 -6.70 2.70
CA VAL A 167 14.71 -6.00 2.74
C VAL A 167 14.18 -5.88 4.17
N PHE A 168 14.43 -6.89 5.02
CA PHE A 168 13.85 -6.94 6.37
C PHE A 168 14.12 -5.72 7.25
N PRO A 169 15.33 -5.12 7.30
CA PRO A 169 15.57 -3.90 8.05
C PRO A 169 14.78 -2.68 7.54
N PHE A 170 14.48 -2.62 6.23
CA PHE A 170 13.71 -1.52 5.66
C PHE A 170 12.22 -1.62 5.99
N ILE A 171 11.71 -2.83 6.28
CA ILE A 171 10.29 -3.01 6.61
C ILE A 171 9.90 -2.14 7.82
N PRO A 172 10.48 -2.31 9.02
CA PRO A 172 10.13 -1.46 10.14
C PRO A 172 10.50 0.01 9.92
N LEU A 173 11.58 0.30 9.20
CA LEU A 173 12.00 1.67 8.91
C LEU A 173 10.93 2.47 8.13
N VAL A 174 10.22 1.84 7.21
CA VAL A 174 9.16 2.46 6.41
C VAL A 174 7.81 2.38 7.12
N THR A 175 7.48 1.23 7.69
CA THR A 175 6.13 0.97 8.18
C THR A 175 5.86 1.47 9.59
N LEU A 176 6.83 1.42 10.52
CA LEU A 176 6.60 1.92 11.88
C LEU A 176 6.35 3.44 11.94
N PRO A 177 7.11 4.30 11.23
CA PRO A 177 6.74 5.72 11.16
C PRO A 177 5.33 5.92 10.60
N GLY A 178 4.96 5.17 9.54
CA GLY A 178 3.59 5.19 9.00
C GLY A 178 2.53 4.83 10.03
N MET A 179 2.80 3.88 10.92
CA MET A 179 1.87 3.49 11.97
C MET A 179 1.73 4.56 13.06
N PHE A 180 2.85 5.03 13.61
CA PHE A 180 2.83 5.92 14.78
C PHE A 180 2.64 7.39 14.45
N LEU A 181 3.03 7.83 13.26
CA LEU A 181 2.96 9.24 12.83
C LEU A 181 1.76 9.53 11.92
N SER A 182 0.86 8.56 11.71
CA SER A 182 -0.29 8.76 10.80
C SER A 182 -1.54 9.35 11.46
N GLY A 183 -1.57 9.47 12.77
CA GLY A 183 -2.81 9.81 13.49
C GLY A 183 -3.73 8.61 13.73
N MET A 184 -3.37 7.42 13.24
CA MET A 184 -4.19 6.22 13.36
C MET A 184 -4.25 5.69 14.80
N VAL A 185 -3.12 5.72 15.53
CA VAL A 185 -3.02 5.20 16.92
C VAL A 185 -3.19 6.33 17.94
N ILE A 186 -2.54 7.46 17.66
CA ILE A 186 -2.53 8.64 18.53
C ILE A 186 -2.80 9.85 17.64
N SER A 187 -3.71 10.74 18.05
CA SER A 187 -3.99 11.98 17.33
C SER A 187 -2.70 12.78 17.09
N ILE A 188 -2.53 13.29 15.89
CA ILE A 188 -1.33 14.04 15.48
C ILE A 188 -1.11 15.27 16.38
N GLU A 189 -2.17 15.91 16.83
CA GLU A 189 -2.13 17.13 17.65
C GLU A 189 -1.47 16.90 19.02
N VAL A 190 -1.47 15.65 19.52
CA VAL A 190 -0.84 15.27 20.79
C VAL A 190 0.66 15.01 20.62
N LEU A 191 1.12 14.79 19.38
CA LEU A 191 2.52 14.51 19.09
C LEU A 191 3.38 15.79 19.20
N PRO A 192 4.68 15.66 19.55
CA PRO A 192 5.63 16.77 19.49
C PRO A 192 5.72 17.38 18.09
N GLU A 193 6.03 18.66 17.97
CA GLU A 193 6.09 19.38 16.68
C GLU A 193 6.96 18.69 15.63
N TRP A 194 8.12 18.16 16.03
CA TRP A 194 8.99 17.43 15.10
C TRP A 194 8.31 16.18 14.52
N ALA A 195 7.49 15.48 15.30
CA ALA A 195 6.76 14.29 14.87
C ALA A 195 5.60 14.67 13.95
N GLN A 196 4.92 15.81 14.20
CA GLN A 196 3.90 16.37 13.31
C GLN A 196 4.49 16.77 11.94
N VAL A 197 5.74 17.27 11.91
CA VAL A 197 6.42 17.53 10.64
C VAL A 197 6.76 16.22 9.92
N LEU A 198 7.28 15.22 10.65
CA LEU A 198 7.63 13.93 10.07
C LEU A 198 6.42 13.15 9.57
N SER A 199 5.25 13.32 10.18
CA SER A 199 4.00 12.65 9.73
C SER A 199 3.68 12.95 8.27
N ARG A 200 3.94 14.19 7.81
CA ARG A 200 3.69 14.63 6.43
C ARG A 200 4.57 13.91 5.38
N PHE A 201 5.62 13.22 5.81
CA PHE A 201 6.45 12.40 4.94
C PHE A 201 5.95 10.94 4.84
N THR A 202 4.86 10.60 5.52
CA THR A 202 4.27 9.26 5.45
C THR A 202 2.96 9.30 4.65
N PRO A 203 2.75 8.42 3.65
CA PRO A 203 1.51 8.40 2.89
C PRO A 203 0.32 7.94 3.74
N VAL A 204 0.58 7.16 4.80
CA VAL A 204 -0.44 6.68 5.73
C VAL A 204 -1.12 7.83 6.46
N TYR A 205 -0.40 8.93 6.76
CA TYR A 205 -0.95 10.13 7.36
C TYR A 205 -2.12 10.69 6.52
N TYR A 206 -1.89 10.95 5.24
CA TYR A 206 -2.92 11.49 4.35
C TYR A 206 -4.11 10.55 4.17
N ALA A 207 -3.84 9.24 4.07
CA ALA A 207 -4.90 8.26 3.98
C ALA A 207 -5.74 8.22 5.26
N THR A 208 -5.12 8.31 6.43
CA THR A 208 -5.81 8.33 7.73
C THR A 208 -6.70 9.56 7.88
N GLU A 209 -6.23 10.75 7.50
CA GLU A 209 -7.04 11.98 7.54
C GLU A 209 -8.32 11.85 6.71
N VAL A 210 -8.19 11.40 5.45
CA VAL A 210 -9.35 11.20 4.57
C VAL A 210 -10.30 10.13 5.13
N LEU A 211 -9.75 9.01 5.67
CA LEU A 211 -10.56 7.95 6.25
C LEU A 211 -11.31 8.40 7.50
N HIS A 212 -10.69 9.21 8.35
CA HIS A 212 -11.37 9.79 9.52
C HIS A 212 -12.51 10.73 9.12
N ALA A 213 -12.32 11.59 8.12
CA ALA A 213 -13.39 12.43 7.59
C ALA A 213 -14.56 11.59 7.07
N LEU A 214 -14.30 10.57 6.26
CA LEU A 214 -15.32 9.68 5.72
C LEU A 214 -16.10 8.92 6.80
N THR A 215 -15.40 8.41 7.82
CA THR A 215 -16.03 7.66 8.92
C THR A 215 -16.81 8.54 9.89
N SER A 216 -16.52 9.84 9.94
CA SER A 216 -17.24 10.84 10.72
C SER A 216 -18.45 11.42 9.97
N GLY A 217 -18.81 10.90 8.82
CA GLY A 217 -19.95 11.34 8.01
C GLY A 217 -19.65 12.46 7.01
N GLY A 218 -18.37 12.78 6.81
CA GLY A 218 -17.91 13.71 5.78
C GLY A 218 -17.86 13.08 4.38
N ASN A 219 -17.45 13.89 3.41
CA ASN A 219 -17.29 13.52 2.02
C ASN A 219 -15.82 13.37 1.64
N LEU A 220 -15.55 12.65 0.53
CA LEU A 220 -14.19 12.44 0.00
C LEU A 220 -13.41 13.75 -0.25
N TRP A 221 -14.11 14.83 -0.56
CA TRP A 221 -13.52 16.12 -0.90
C TRP A 221 -13.34 17.06 0.29
N ASP A 222 -13.84 16.70 1.48
CA ASP A 222 -13.69 17.53 2.68
C ASP A 222 -12.19 17.65 3.06
N GLU A 223 -11.43 16.56 2.83
CA GLU A 223 -9.97 16.52 2.96
C GLU A 223 -9.27 16.47 1.60
N SER A 224 -9.65 17.39 0.70
CA SER A 224 -9.12 17.41 -0.68
C SER A 224 -7.61 17.59 -0.73
N ALA A 225 -7.01 18.34 0.19
CA ALA A 225 -5.57 18.52 0.27
C ALA A 225 -4.86 17.19 0.59
N ALA A 226 -5.35 16.43 1.57
CA ALA A 226 -4.81 15.11 1.93
C ALA A 226 -5.02 14.11 0.79
N LEU A 227 -6.22 14.11 0.19
CA LEU A 227 -6.54 13.24 -0.93
C LEU A 227 -5.63 13.47 -2.15
N LEU A 228 -5.35 14.71 -2.51
CA LEU A 228 -4.46 15.06 -3.62
C LEU A 228 -2.97 14.83 -3.28
N SER A 229 -2.61 14.90 -2.01
CA SER A 229 -1.25 14.61 -1.55
C SER A 229 -0.88 13.14 -1.74
N LEU A 230 -1.84 12.21 -1.70
CA LEU A 230 -1.60 10.79 -1.92
C LEU A 230 -1.01 10.49 -3.32
N PRO A 231 -1.68 10.81 -4.44
CA PRO A 231 -1.11 10.56 -5.76
C PRO A 231 0.16 11.40 -6.02
N ALA A 232 0.24 12.62 -5.49
CA ALA A 232 1.46 13.43 -5.58
C ALA A 232 2.66 12.76 -4.90
N TYR A 233 2.45 12.20 -3.70
CA TYR A 233 3.46 11.41 -2.99
C TYR A 233 3.89 10.19 -3.82
N GLY A 234 2.93 9.41 -4.32
CA GLY A 234 3.20 8.27 -5.17
C GLY A 234 4.01 8.62 -6.42
N PHE A 235 3.67 9.74 -7.06
CA PHE A 235 4.40 10.23 -8.23
C PHE A 235 5.86 10.59 -7.88
N VAL A 236 6.09 11.32 -6.79
CA VAL A 236 7.45 11.68 -6.33
C VAL A 236 8.27 10.42 -6.06
N VAL A 237 7.71 9.45 -5.35
CA VAL A 237 8.40 8.19 -5.03
C VAL A 237 8.72 7.40 -6.31
N LEU A 238 7.80 7.36 -7.30
CA LEU A 238 8.06 6.70 -8.58
C LEU A 238 9.19 7.38 -9.37
N VAL A 239 9.23 8.70 -9.37
CA VAL A 239 10.33 9.45 -9.98
C VAL A 239 11.65 9.11 -9.29
N LEU A 240 11.69 9.11 -7.97
CA LEU A 240 12.87 8.71 -7.20
C LEU A 240 13.28 7.24 -7.49
N ALA A 241 12.30 6.34 -7.55
CA ALA A 241 12.54 4.94 -7.88
C ALA A 241 13.15 4.76 -9.28
N SER A 242 12.70 5.57 -10.25
CA SER A 242 13.23 5.52 -11.61
C SER A 242 14.69 6.00 -11.72
N PHE A 243 15.10 6.94 -10.88
CA PHE A 243 16.50 7.41 -10.83
C PHE A 243 17.44 6.45 -10.09
N THR A 244 16.92 5.69 -9.13
CA THR A 244 17.72 4.78 -8.31
C THR A 244 17.84 3.37 -8.93
N LEU A 245 17.01 3.04 -9.91
CA LEU A 245 17.06 1.77 -10.66
C LEU A 245 18.25 1.71 -11.63
N ARG A 246 19.24 2.60 -11.47
CA ARG A 246 20.43 2.62 -12.30
C ARG A 246 21.22 1.31 -12.15
N ASP A 247 21.70 0.80 -13.30
CA ASP A 247 22.65 -0.29 -13.37
C ASP A 247 23.76 -0.09 -12.35
N ASN A 248 23.91 -1.07 -11.44
CA ASN A 248 25.19 -1.29 -10.80
C ASN A 248 26.05 -2.01 -11.84
N ASP A 249 26.75 -1.21 -12.69
CA ASP A 249 27.92 -1.68 -13.43
C ASP A 249 29.02 -2.13 -12.47
#